data_83ac92d059bd7a00164cb57cd75dda96
#
_entry.id   83ac92d059bd7a00164cb57cd75dda96
#
_cell.length_a   1.000
_cell.length_b   1.000
_cell.length_c   1.000
_cell.angle_alpha   90.00
_cell.angle_beta   90.00
_cell.angle_gamma   90.00
#
_symmetry.space_group_name_H-M   'P 1'
#
loop_
_entity.id
_entity.type
_entity.pdbx_description
1 polymer ?
#
loop_
_entity_poly.entity_id
_entity_poly.type
_entity_poly.pdbx_seq_one_letter_code
_entity_poly.pdbx_strand_id
1 'polypeptide(L)'
;MNLPIIKLPHIALLALTAGALSGCSAPKPPQRPTQPQVSQTSLAIMERVALAAKQCWFKSGDADFRQYSLAPELVSFTGRPRILVVPARNPNDRPLLVVQAEGNPGRIERFGPLMQSPLAQPSSTTSP
;
A
#
# COMPACT_ATOMS: atom_id res chain seq x y z
N MET A 1 -13.72 76.46 32.66
CA MET A 1 -12.73 77.22 33.42
C MET A 1 -11.40 76.53 33.33
N ASN A 2 -10.52 77.21 32.65
CA ASN A 2 -9.03 77.19 32.69
C ASN A 2 -8.28 75.84 32.57
N LEU A 3 -7.71 75.69 31.38
CA LEU A 3 -6.42 75.00 31.18
C LEU A 3 -5.29 75.76 31.92
N PRO A 4 -4.23 75.07 32.24
CA PRO A 4 -2.96 75.59 31.74
C PRO A 4 -2.14 74.53 31.01
N ILE A 5 -1.61 75.01 29.95
CA ILE A 5 -0.49 74.63 29.10
C ILE A 5 0.76 74.40 29.93
N ILE A 6 1.44 73.30 29.81
CA ILE A 6 2.83 73.14 30.21
C ILE A 6 3.66 72.59 29.04
N LYS A 7 4.64 73.46 28.72
CA LYS A 7 5.64 73.41 27.70
C LYS A 7 6.50 72.15 27.64
N LEU A 8 6.87 71.81 26.38
CA LEU A 8 8.07 71.01 26.07
C LEU A 8 9.34 71.65 26.57
N PRO A 9 10.36 70.89 26.83
CA PRO A 9 11.52 70.97 25.97
C PRO A 9 12.11 69.68 25.47
N HIS A 10 12.65 69.81 24.28
CA HIS A 10 13.52 68.93 23.57
C HIS A 10 14.66 68.35 24.41
N ILE A 11 14.95 67.06 24.24
CA ILE A 11 16.32 66.55 24.15
C ILE A 11 16.31 65.29 23.30
N ALA A 12 17.06 65.41 22.21
CA ALA A 12 17.40 64.27 21.35
C ALA A 12 18.37 63.34 22.05
N LEU A 13 18.12 62.02 21.94
CA LEU A 13 19.22 61.08 22.08
C LEU A 13 18.93 59.88 21.18
N LEU A 14 19.71 59.77 20.11
CA LEU A 14 19.84 58.56 19.29
C LEU A 14 20.40 57.45 20.16
N ALA A 15 19.68 56.33 20.22
CA ALA A 15 20.26 55.04 20.56
C ALA A 15 19.84 54.02 19.52
N LEU A 16 20.78 53.72 18.60
CA LEU A 16 20.71 52.53 17.75
C LEU A 16 20.81 51.30 18.63
N THR A 17 19.71 50.59 18.83
CA THR A 17 19.75 49.23 19.31
C THR A 17 19.42 48.30 18.16
N ALA A 18 20.44 47.61 17.64
CA ALA A 18 20.31 46.47 16.73
C ALA A 18 19.60 45.35 17.48
N GLY A 19 18.30 45.21 17.26
CA GLY A 19 17.52 44.10 17.72
C GLY A 19 17.88 42.86 16.90
N ALA A 20 18.62 41.93 17.48
CA ALA A 20 18.85 40.61 16.94
C ALA A 20 17.47 39.90 16.80
N LEU A 21 17.04 39.69 15.57
CA LEU A 21 15.94 38.79 15.23
C LEU A 21 16.39 37.36 15.55
N SER A 22 16.23 36.93 16.78
CA SER A 22 16.33 35.54 17.16
C SER A 22 15.19 34.81 16.48
N GLY A 23 15.44 34.25 15.29
CA GLY A 23 14.53 33.35 14.62
C GLY A 23 14.26 32.14 15.51
N CYS A 24 13.09 32.08 16.11
CA CYS A 24 12.60 30.86 16.73
C CYS A 24 12.44 29.83 15.62
N SER A 25 13.47 29.00 15.41
CA SER A 25 13.34 27.78 14.66
C SER A 25 12.38 26.87 15.43
N ALA A 26 11.13 26.81 14.99
CA ALA A 26 10.18 25.86 15.54
C ALA A 26 10.78 24.44 15.41
N PRO A 27 10.76 23.61 16.47
CA PRO A 27 11.25 22.26 16.39
C PRO A 27 10.48 21.54 15.27
N LYS A 28 11.24 21.01 14.29
CA LYS A 28 10.68 20.22 13.19
C LYS A 28 9.89 19.07 13.83
N PRO A 29 8.60 18.91 13.50
CA PRO A 29 7.81 17.82 14.05
C PRO A 29 8.51 16.49 13.76
N PRO A 30 8.49 15.50 14.67
CA PRO A 30 9.10 14.21 14.45
C PRO A 30 8.56 13.63 13.16
N GLN A 31 9.44 13.42 12.19
CA GLN A 31 9.05 12.76 10.94
C GLN A 31 8.67 11.33 11.30
N ARG A 32 7.39 11.02 11.11
CA ARG A 32 6.93 9.63 11.18
C ARG A 32 7.81 8.81 10.23
N PRO A 33 8.38 7.67 10.67
CA PRO A 33 9.17 6.83 9.79
C PRO A 33 8.40 6.60 8.49
N THR A 34 9.00 6.97 7.37
CA THR A 34 8.40 6.72 6.06
C THR A 34 8.34 5.22 5.90
N GLN A 35 7.17 4.63 6.01
CA GLN A 35 6.99 3.21 5.72
C GLN A 35 7.48 2.96 4.30
N PRO A 36 8.27 1.89 4.06
CA PRO A 36 8.71 1.55 2.72
C PRO A 36 7.49 1.51 1.80
N GLN A 37 7.50 2.32 0.76
CA GLN A 37 6.42 2.33 -0.22
C GLN A 37 6.43 0.98 -0.94
N VAL A 38 5.43 0.15 -0.65
CA VAL A 38 5.27 -1.14 -1.32
C VAL A 38 4.99 -0.89 -2.79
N SER A 39 5.83 -1.43 -3.67
CA SER A 39 5.64 -1.30 -5.11
C SER A 39 4.24 -1.78 -5.51
N GLN A 40 3.56 -0.97 -6.32
CA GLN A 40 2.21 -1.21 -6.83
C GLN A 40 2.21 -1.73 -8.28
N THR A 41 3.38 -2.07 -8.83
CA THR A 41 3.45 -2.65 -10.17
C THR A 41 2.76 -4.01 -10.22
N SER A 42 2.25 -4.39 -11.40
CA SER A 42 1.58 -5.67 -11.60
C SER A 42 2.45 -6.85 -11.16
N LEU A 43 3.76 -6.82 -11.45
CA LEU A 43 4.69 -7.86 -11.02
C LEU A 43 4.79 -7.93 -9.49
N ALA A 44 5.06 -6.81 -8.82
CA ALA A 44 5.22 -6.80 -7.36
C ALA A 44 3.92 -7.20 -6.62
N ILE A 45 2.76 -6.88 -7.19
CA ILE A 45 1.47 -7.33 -6.68
C ILE A 45 1.36 -8.85 -6.82
N MET A 46 1.65 -9.40 -8.00
CA MET A 46 1.49 -10.83 -8.26
C MET A 46 2.52 -11.69 -7.53
N GLU A 47 3.72 -11.19 -7.26
CA GLU A 47 4.67 -11.86 -6.37
C GLU A 47 4.09 -12.05 -4.97
N ARG A 48 3.49 -11.01 -4.40
CA ARG A 48 2.82 -11.10 -3.08
C ARG A 48 1.62 -12.04 -3.12
N VAL A 49 0.80 -11.96 -4.17
CA VAL A 49 -0.35 -12.85 -4.36
C VAL A 49 0.10 -14.31 -4.47
N ALA A 50 1.16 -14.60 -5.23
CA ALA A 50 1.71 -15.94 -5.38
C ALA A 50 2.20 -16.52 -4.03
N LEU A 51 2.91 -15.71 -3.25
CA LEU A 51 3.37 -16.10 -1.92
C LEU A 51 2.21 -16.35 -0.96
N ALA A 52 1.23 -15.47 -0.92
CA ALA A 52 0.04 -15.61 -0.10
C ALA A 52 -0.77 -16.85 -0.49
N ALA A 53 -1.04 -17.06 -1.77
CA ALA A 53 -1.73 -18.23 -2.27
C ALA A 53 -1.00 -19.53 -1.88
N LYS A 54 0.33 -19.57 -2.04
CA LYS A 54 1.14 -20.72 -1.63
C LYS A 54 1.02 -21.01 -0.14
N GLN A 55 1.05 -20.01 0.71
CA GLN A 55 0.96 -20.19 2.16
C GLN A 55 -0.46 -20.56 2.60
N CYS A 56 -1.48 -19.82 2.13
CA CYS A 56 -2.84 -19.94 2.63
C CYS A 56 -3.60 -21.13 2.03
N TRP A 57 -3.33 -21.50 0.77
CA TRP A 57 -4.08 -22.54 0.07
C TRP A 57 -3.35 -23.88 0.03
N PHE A 58 -2.03 -23.87 -0.16
CA PHE A 58 -1.26 -25.09 -0.45
C PHE A 58 -0.38 -25.57 0.70
N LYS A 59 0.08 -24.68 1.56
CA LYS A 59 0.89 -25.04 2.73
C LYS A 59 0.09 -25.12 4.03
N SER A 60 -1.10 -24.56 4.09
CA SER A 60 -1.97 -24.61 5.26
C SER A 60 -2.52 -26.00 5.60
N GLY A 61 -2.43 -26.93 4.65
CA GLY A 61 -3.03 -28.27 4.79
C GLY A 61 -4.54 -28.30 4.52
N ASP A 62 -5.08 -27.23 3.96
CA ASP A 62 -6.49 -27.14 3.59
C ASP A 62 -6.87 -28.27 2.62
N ALA A 63 -7.86 -29.07 3.03
CA ALA A 63 -8.29 -30.23 2.29
C ALA A 63 -8.86 -29.87 0.91
N ASP A 64 -9.50 -28.73 0.80
CA ASP A 64 -10.16 -28.27 -0.41
C ASP A 64 -9.17 -27.97 -1.54
N PHE A 65 -7.92 -27.64 -1.19
CA PHE A 65 -6.88 -27.34 -2.17
C PHE A 65 -6.00 -28.54 -2.55
N ARG A 66 -6.15 -29.71 -1.92
CA ARG A 66 -5.30 -30.90 -2.18
C ARG A 66 -5.37 -31.41 -3.61
N GLN A 67 -6.49 -31.21 -4.28
CA GLN A 67 -6.70 -31.65 -5.66
C GLN A 67 -6.12 -30.70 -6.70
N TYR A 68 -5.55 -29.57 -6.26
CA TYR A 68 -5.01 -28.52 -7.12
C TYR A 68 -3.52 -28.31 -6.88
N SER A 69 -2.88 -27.67 -7.84
CA SER A 69 -1.50 -27.19 -7.76
C SER A 69 -1.42 -25.74 -8.19
N LEU A 70 -0.47 -25.02 -7.62
CA LEU A 70 -0.19 -23.62 -7.96
C LEU A 70 0.93 -23.58 -8.99
N ALA A 71 0.68 -22.95 -10.12
CA ALA A 71 1.67 -22.69 -11.17
C ALA A 71 1.83 -21.17 -11.36
N PRO A 72 2.85 -20.55 -10.74
CA PRO A 72 3.12 -19.13 -10.93
C PRO A 72 3.84 -18.90 -12.26
N GLU A 73 3.32 -17.95 -13.05
CA GLU A 73 3.90 -17.45 -14.30
C GLU A 73 4.15 -15.94 -14.16
N LEU A 74 5.11 -15.57 -13.32
CA LEU A 74 5.39 -14.18 -12.98
C LEU A 74 6.19 -13.47 -14.08
N VAL A 75 7.03 -14.22 -14.82
CA VAL A 75 7.74 -13.72 -16.00
C VAL A 75 6.98 -14.20 -17.23
N SER A 76 6.02 -13.40 -17.66
CA SER A 76 5.19 -13.72 -18.83
C SER A 76 5.68 -12.95 -20.05
N PHE A 77 5.74 -13.64 -21.20
CA PHE A 77 6.06 -13.02 -22.48
C PHE A 77 5.06 -11.91 -22.87
N THR A 78 3.84 -11.98 -22.34
CA THR A 78 2.79 -10.98 -22.57
C THR A 78 2.87 -9.77 -21.63
N GLY A 79 3.83 -9.74 -20.69
CA GLY A 79 3.96 -8.69 -19.68
C GLY A 79 2.85 -8.71 -18.61
N ARG A 80 2.06 -9.78 -18.55
CA ARG A 80 1.00 -9.96 -17.54
C ARG A 80 1.39 -11.06 -16.56
N PRO A 81 2.00 -10.71 -15.43
CA PRO A 81 2.31 -11.69 -14.39
C PRO A 81 1.02 -12.31 -13.86
N ARG A 82 1.02 -13.63 -13.69
CA ARG A 82 -0.17 -14.38 -13.26
C ARG A 82 0.20 -15.60 -12.44
N ILE A 83 -0.79 -16.12 -11.72
CA ILE A 83 -0.75 -17.44 -11.11
C ILE A 83 -1.90 -18.27 -11.66
N LEU A 84 -1.64 -19.55 -11.82
CA LEU A 84 -2.62 -20.52 -12.29
C LEU A 84 -2.90 -21.53 -11.17
N VAL A 85 -4.15 -21.90 -10.99
CA VAL A 85 -4.55 -23.06 -10.20
C VAL A 85 -4.96 -24.14 -11.19
N VAL A 86 -4.25 -25.24 -11.18
CA VAL A 86 -4.40 -26.35 -12.13
C VAL A 86 -4.72 -27.65 -11.37
N PRO A 87 -5.27 -28.68 -12.04
CA PRO A 87 -5.44 -29.99 -11.42
C PRO A 87 -4.08 -30.58 -11.00
N ALA A 88 -3.96 -31.03 -9.75
CA ALA A 88 -2.69 -31.58 -9.24
C ALA A 88 -2.25 -32.85 -9.99
N ARG A 89 -3.21 -33.64 -10.48
CA ARG A 89 -2.94 -34.88 -11.24
C ARG A 89 -2.51 -34.65 -12.67
N ASN A 90 -2.89 -33.51 -13.26
CA ASN A 90 -2.50 -33.12 -14.61
C ASN A 90 -2.24 -31.60 -14.67
N PRO A 91 -1.05 -31.15 -14.25
CA PRO A 91 -0.71 -29.72 -14.21
C PRO A 91 -0.68 -29.03 -15.57
N ASN A 92 -0.62 -29.80 -16.65
CA ASN A 92 -0.63 -29.30 -18.03
C ASN A 92 -2.05 -29.11 -18.60
N ASP A 93 -3.04 -29.45 -17.81
CA ASP A 93 -4.43 -29.27 -18.21
C ASP A 93 -4.85 -27.79 -18.11
N ARG A 94 -6.04 -27.51 -18.62
CA ARG A 94 -6.60 -26.15 -18.60
C ARG A 94 -6.65 -25.61 -17.17
N PRO A 95 -6.16 -24.39 -16.92
CA PRO A 95 -6.29 -23.77 -15.60
C PRO A 95 -7.74 -23.65 -15.15
N LEU A 96 -7.98 -23.95 -13.89
CA LEU A 96 -9.28 -23.83 -13.25
C LEU A 96 -9.50 -22.45 -12.61
N LEU A 97 -8.41 -21.77 -12.28
CA LEU A 97 -8.40 -20.37 -11.86
C LEU A 97 -7.15 -19.69 -12.42
N VAL A 98 -7.33 -18.51 -12.95
CA VAL A 98 -6.26 -17.59 -13.33
C VAL A 98 -6.43 -16.32 -12.50
N VAL A 99 -5.36 -15.90 -11.83
CA VAL A 99 -5.26 -14.58 -11.20
C VAL A 99 -4.11 -13.86 -11.89
N GLN A 100 -4.38 -12.71 -12.45
CA GLN A 100 -3.36 -11.91 -13.15
C GLN A 100 -3.44 -10.46 -12.72
N ALA A 101 -2.37 -9.70 -12.96
CA ALA A 101 -2.37 -8.27 -12.79
C ALA A 101 -1.85 -7.57 -14.04
N GLU A 102 -2.41 -6.40 -14.32
CA GLU A 102 -2.03 -5.57 -15.47
C GLU A 102 -1.95 -4.10 -15.07
N GLY A 103 -0.97 -3.38 -15.63
CA GLY A 103 -0.81 -1.95 -15.46
C GLY A 103 0.13 -1.53 -14.33
N ASN A 104 0.24 -0.21 -14.16
CA ASN A 104 0.97 0.44 -13.09
C ASN A 104 0.22 1.73 -12.67
N PRO A 105 -0.48 1.75 -11.54
CA PRO A 105 -0.63 0.66 -10.56
C PRO A 105 -1.31 -0.58 -11.15
N GLY A 106 -0.91 -1.75 -10.65
CA GLY A 106 -1.44 -3.02 -11.12
C GLY A 106 -2.87 -3.27 -10.65
N ARG A 107 -3.74 -3.69 -11.56
CA ARG A 107 -5.11 -4.15 -11.26
C ARG A 107 -5.18 -5.65 -11.36
N ILE A 108 -5.80 -6.27 -10.36
CA ILE A 108 -5.97 -7.73 -10.31
C ILE A 108 -7.26 -8.12 -11.03
N GLU A 109 -7.14 -9.12 -11.89
CA GLU A 109 -8.25 -9.80 -12.55
C GLU A 109 -8.25 -11.28 -12.18
N ARG A 110 -9.44 -11.87 -12.09
CA ARG A 110 -9.63 -13.28 -11.74
C ARG A 110 -10.67 -13.90 -12.67
N PHE A 111 -10.37 -15.07 -13.19
CA PHE A 111 -11.32 -15.81 -14.04
C PHE A 111 -11.03 -17.31 -14.03
N GLY A 112 -12.00 -18.10 -14.42
CA GLY A 112 -11.91 -19.55 -14.50
C GLY A 112 -13.06 -20.24 -13.77
N PRO A 113 -13.24 -21.57 -13.97
CA PRO A 113 -14.33 -22.33 -13.39
C PRO A 113 -14.42 -22.26 -11.87
N LEU A 114 -13.28 -22.17 -11.16
CA LEU A 114 -13.28 -22.07 -9.70
C LEU A 114 -13.91 -20.79 -9.16
N MET A 115 -14.09 -19.75 -9.98
CA MET A 115 -14.81 -18.55 -9.57
C MET A 115 -16.28 -18.80 -9.24
N GLN A 116 -16.84 -19.91 -9.73
CA GLN A 116 -18.23 -20.33 -9.49
C GLN A 116 -18.32 -21.39 -8.39
N SER A 117 -17.19 -21.79 -7.81
CA SER A 117 -17.15 -22.76 -6.73
C SER A 117 -17.32 -22.12 -5.36
N PRO A 118 -17.73 -22.87 -4.33
CA PRO A 118 -17.76 -22.37 -2.96
C PRO A 118 -16.43 -21.81 -2.46
N LEU A 119 -15.29 -22.28 -3.01
CA LEU A 119 -13.95 -21.81 -2.68
C LEU A 119 -13.70 -20.33 -3.05
N ALA A 120 -14.45 -19.80 -4.01
CA ALA A 120 -14.31 -18.41 -4.44
C ALA A 120 -15.06 -17.42 -3.52
N GLN A 121 -15.93 -17.94 -2.65
CA GLN A 121 -16.71 -17.12 -1.74
C GLN A 121 -15.87 -16.81 -0.48
N PRO A 122 -15.88 -15.56 0.01
CA PRO A 122 -15.27 -15.28 1.30
C PRO A 122 -15.98 -16.12 2.35
N SER A 123 -15.21 -16.86 3.13
CA SER A 123 -15.75 -17.57 4.29
C SER A 123 -16.46 -16.51 5.15
N SER A 124 -17.78 -16.58 5.20
CA SER A 124 -18.56 -15.82 6.16
C SER A 124 -18.26 -16.44 7.52
N THR A 125 -17.16 -15.99 8.13
CA THR A 125 -16.91 -16.23 9.54
C THR A 125 -17.95 -15.42 10.29
N THR A 126 -19.11 -16.04 10.52
CA THR A 126 -20.02 -15.58 11.56
C THR A 126 -19.25 -15.76 12.85
N SER A 127 -18.65 -14.66 13.34
CA SER A 127 -18.21 -14.61 14.75
C SER A 127 -19.44 -14.71 15.64
N PRO A 128 -19.43 -15.56 16.66
CA PRO A 128 -20.46 -15.59 17.68
C PRO A 128 -20.46 -14.33 18.55
#